data_818adf649bece608220d4d41f84794b3
#
_entry.id   818adf649bece608220d4d41f84794b3
#
_cell.length_a   1.000
_cell.length_b   1.000
_cell.length_c   1.000
_cell.angle_alpha   90.00
_cell.angle_beta   90.00
_cell.angle_gamma   90.00
#
_symmetry.space_group_name_H-M   'P 1'
#
loop_
_entity.id
_entity.type
_entity.pdbx_description
1 polymer ?
#
loop_
_entity_poly.entity_id
_entity_poly.type
_entity_poly.pdbx_seq_one_letter_code
_entity_poly.pdbx_strand_id
1 'polypeptide(L)'
;MNLLLDTHAALWAITDSPKLSSHARALIQAPTSIVWVSAASVWEIAIKHALGRGDMPVSSQEAIDYFRESGYRFLTIEAEH
;
A
#
# COMPACT_ATOMS: atom_id res chain seq x y z
N MET A 1 -1.54 8.66 14.96
CA MET A 1 -2.21 7.35 14.82
C MET A 1 -1.41 6.47 13.87
N ASN A 2 -1.18 5.23 14.24
CA ASN A 2 -0.53 4.27 13.35
C ASN A 2 -1.58 3.51 12.55
N LEU A 3 -1.43 3.48 11.23
CA LEU A 3 -2.34 2.80 10.32
C LEU A 3 -1.56 1.73 9.56
N LEU A 4 -2.05 0.51 9.56
CA LEU A 4 -1.52 -0.55 8.71
C LEU A 4 -2.51 -0.80 7.58
N LEU A 5 -2.08 -0.57 6.35
CA LEU A 5 -2.93 -0.76 5.17
C LEU A 5 -2.75 -2.17 4.63
N ASP A 6 -3.87 -2.81 4.28
CA ASP A 6 -3.82 -4.03 3.48
C ASP A 6 -3.45 -3.68 2.03
N THR A 7 -3.24 -4.71 1.21
CA THR A 7 -2.81 -4.51 -0.18
C THR A 7 -3.78 -3.66 -0.97
N HIS A 8 -5.07 -3.93 -0.84
CA HIS A 8 -6.08 -3.18 -1.60
C HIS A 8 -6.18 -1.74 -1.16
N ALA A 9 -6.21 -1.49 0.15
CA ALA A 9 -6.27 -0.13 0.67
C ALA A 9 -5.04 0.68 0.27
N ALA A 10 -3.86 0.07 0.31
CA ALA A 10 -2.62 0.72 -0.10
C ALA A 10 -2.65 1.09 -1.60
N LEU A 11 -3.10 0.17 -2.44
CA LEU A 11 -3.23 0.43 -3.88
C LEU A 11 -4.25 1.53 -4.16
N TRP A 12 -5.40 1.48 -3.50
CA TRP A 12 -6.43 2.51 -3.68
C TRP A 12 -5.95 3.89 -3.25
N ALA A 13 -5.12 3.94 -2.21
CA ALA A 13 -4.57 5.20 -1.73
C ALA A 13 -3.61 5.83 -2.75
N ILE A 14 -2.70 5.03 -3.32
CA ILE A 14 -1.71 5.56 -4.27
C ILE A 14 -2.26 5.80 -5.67
N THR A 15 -3.34 5.11 -6.05
CA THR A 15 -3.99 5.30 -7.34
C THR A 15 -5.16 6.27 -7.28
N ASP A 16 -5.43 6.82 -6.11
CA ASP A 16 -6.55 7.74 -5.86
C ASP A 16 -7.89 7.12 -6.27
N SER A 17 -8.09 5.86 -5.94
CA SER A 17 -9.28 5.12 -6.33
C SER A 17 -10.51 5.58 -5.56
N PRO A 18 -11.67 5.71 -6.23
CA PRO A 18 -12.92 6.02 -5.54
C PRO A 18 -13.42 4.88 -4.63
N LYS A 19 -12.82 3.70 -4.72
CA LYS A 19 -13.13 2.59 -3.83
C LYS A 19 -12.67 2.84 -2.40
N LEU A 20 -11.69 3.73 -2.21
CA LEU A 20 -11.26 4.13 -0.88
C LEU A 20 -12.27 5.14 -0.33
N SER A 21 -12.85 4.83 0.84
CA SER A 21 -13.83 5.72 1.45
C SER A 21 -13.21 7.08 1.80
N SER A 22 -14.03 8.13 1.83
CA SER A 22 -13.54 9.45 2.21
C SER A 22 -13.06 9.49 3.65
N HIS A 23 -13.66 8.70 4.54
CA HIS A 23 -13.20 8.58 5.92
C HIS A 23 -11.80 7.96 5.99
N ALA A 24 -11.58 6.85 5.28
CA ALA A 24 -10.28 6.19 5.23
C ALA A 24 -9.22 7.11 4.61
N ARG A 25 -9.58 7.82 3.54
CA ARG A 25 -8.68 8.77 2.89
C ARG A 25 -8.26 9.89 3.85
N ALA A 26 -9.20 10.42 4.61
CA ALA A 26 -8.94 11.46 5.59
C ALA A 26 -7.97 10.97 6.68
N LEU A 27 -8.14 9.73 7.16
CA LEU A 27 -7.25 9.15 8.15
C LEU A 27 -5.83 8.97 7.59
N ILE A 28 -5.71 8.49 6.36
CA ILE A 28 -4.40 8.27 5.71
C ILE A 28 -3.68 9.59 5.48
N GLN A 29 -4.39 10.64 5.12
CA GLN A 29 -3.81 11.95 4.81
C GLN A 29 -3.62 12.84 6.03
N ALA A 30 -4.11 12.42 7.19
CA ALA A 30 -3.97 13.23 8.41
C ALA A 30 -2.49 13.41 8.77
N PRO A 31 -2.04 14.64 9.11
CA PRO A 31 -0.63 14.90 9.42
C PRO A 31 -0.11 14.10 10.62
N THR A 32 -1.01 13.68 11.51
CA THR A 32 -0.66 12.91 12.71
C THR A 32 -0.63 11.41 12.48
N SER A 33 -1.00 10.95 11.29
CA SER A 33 -1.02 9.53 10.96
C SER A 33 0.34 9.06 10.46
N ILE A 34 0.77 7.90 10.95
CA ILE A 34 1.91 7.16 10.42
C ILE A 34 1.34 5.96 9.68
N VAL A 35 1.59 5.90 8.39
CA VAL A 35 1.02 4.86 7.53
C VAL A 35 2.06 3.79 7.25
N TRP A 36 1.69 2.54 7.49
CA TRP A 36 2.54 1.38 7.32
C TRP A 36 1.99 0.48 6.23
N VAL A 37 2.89 -0.09 5.42
CA VAL A 37 2.55 -1.10 4.41
C VAL A 37 3.41 -2.33 4.68
N SER A 38 2.79 -3.50 4.71
CA SER A 38 3.50 -4.75 4.95
C SER A 38 4.34 -5.16 3.73
N ALA A 39 5.51 -5.74 4.00
CA ALA A 39 6.32 -6.35 2.94
C ALA A 39 5.54 -7.46 2.20
N ALA A 40 4.64 -8.15 2.89
CA ALA A 40 3.76 -9.14 2.24
C ALA A 40 2.86 -8.51 1.19
N SER A 41 2.38 -7.28 1.41
CA SER A 41 1.59 -6.56 0.42
C SER A 41 2.41 -6.25 -0.84
N VAL A 42 3.67 -5.88 -0.67
CA VAL A 42 4.57 -5.64 -1.82
C VAL A 42 4.79 -6.94 -2.60
N TRP A 43 4.97 -8.06 -1.92
CA TRP A 43 5.11 -9.36 -2.58
C TRP A 43 3.84 -9.74 -3.36
N GLU A 44 2.67 -9.50 -2.77
CA GLU A 44 1.40 -9.79 -3.45
C GLU A 44 1.29 -8.97 -4.73
N ILE A 45 1.66 -7.69 -4.68
CA ILE A 45 1.67 -6.83 -5.87
C ILE A 45 2.62 -7.39 -6.93
N ALA A 46 3.83 -7.80 -6.54
CA ALA A 46 4.81 -8.33 -7.46
C ALA A 46 4.32 -9.60 -8.15
N ILE A 47 3.73 -10.52 -7.39
CA ILE A 47 3.22 -11.78 -7.93
C ILE A 47 2.07 -11.54 -8.89
N LYS A 48 1.10 -10.73 -8.50
CA LYS A 48 -0.07 -10.45 -9.34
C LYS A 48 0.30 -9.70 -10.61
N HIS A 49 1.23 -8.77 -10.53
CA HIS A 49 1.71 -8.04 -11.69
C HIS A 49 2.44 -8.98 -12.66
N ALA A 50 3.29 -9.86 -12.13
CA ALA A 50 4.03 -10.82 -12.94
C ALA A 50 3.11 -11.82 -13.64
N LEU A 51 1.96 -12.17 -13.04
CA LEU A 51 0.97 -13.06 -13.65
C LEU A 51 0.11 -12.37 -14.71
N GLY A 52 0.32 -11.08 -14.95
CA GLY A 52 -0.40 -10.34 -15.96
C GLY A 52 -1.89 -10.13 -15.66
N ARG A 53 -2.25 -10.17 -14.39
CA ARG A 53 -3.64 -9.94 -13.99
C ARG A 53 -3.97 -8.47 -14.08
N GLY A 54 -5.06 -8.14 -14.79
CA GLY A 54 -5.44 -6.75 -15.09
C GLY A 54 -5.88 -5.92 -13.88
N ASP A 55 -6.07 -6.54 -12.73
CA ASP A 55 -6.43 -5.85 -11.50
C ASP A 55 -5.21 -5.29 -10.74
N MET A 56 -4.01 -5.49 -11.27
CA MET A 56 -2.79 -4.96 -10.66
C MET A 56 -2.20 -3.88 -11.57
N PRO A 57 -2.56 -2.60 -11.33
CA PRO A 57 -2.21 -1.51 -12.24
C PRO A 57 -0.75 -1.05 -12.16
N VAL A 58 -0.02 -1.47 -11.13
CA VAL A 58 1.36 -1.03 -10.91
C VAL A 58 2.27 -2.23 -10.66
N SER A 59 3.54 -2.09 -11.03
CA SER A 59 4.57 -3.05 -10.64
C SER A 59 4.94 -2.86 -9.17
N SER A 60 5.66 -3.83 -8.59
CA SER A 60 6.14 -3.70 -7.21
C SER A 60 7.07 -2.50 -7.05
N GLN A 61 7.93 -2.24 -8.05
CA GLN A 61 8.84 -1.09 -7.98
C GLN A 61 8.08 0.23 -8.01
N GLU A 62 7.10 0.35 -8.89
CA GLU A 62 6.25 1.54 -8.95
C GLU A 62 5.51 1.76 -7.64
N ALA A 63 4.96 0.70 -7.06
CA ALA A 63 4.26 0.78 -5.79
C ALA A 63 5.19 1.22 -4.66
N ILE A 64 6.40 0.67 -4.59
CA ILE A 64 7.40 1.06 -3.59
C ILE A 64 7.73 2.54 -3.71
N ASP A 65 7.93 3.02 -4.93
CA ASP A 65 8.26 4.42 -5.17
C ASP A 65 7.12 5.34 -4.72
N TYR A 66 5.89 5.00 -5.04
CA TYR A 66 4.72 5.75 -4.60
C TYR A 66 4.57 5.77 -3.09
N PHE A 67 4.77 4.61 -2.44
CA PHE A 67 4.69 4.52 -0.98
C PHE A 67 5.74 5.40 -0.31
N ARG A 68 6.97 5.39 -0.83
CA ARG A 68 8.05 6.24 -0.31
C ARG A 68 7.76 7.71 -0.50
N GLU A 69 7.30 8.10 -1.67
CA GLU A 69 6.95 9.50 -1.97
C GLU A 69 5.81 9.99 -1.09
N SER A 70 4.91 9.10 -0.73
CA SER A 70 3.78 9.41 0.17
C SER A 70 4.18 9.44 1.63
N GLY A 71 5.42 9.07 1.96
CA GLY A 71 5.89 9.02 3.34
C GLY A 71 5.45 7.77 4.10
N TYR A 72 5.01 6.74 3.41
CA TYR A 72 4.61 5.47 4.02
C TYR A 72 5.83 4.69 4.49
N ARG A 73 5.66 3.96 5.57
CA ARG A 73 6.70 3.12 6.14
C ARG A 73 6.43 1.66 5.83
N PHE A 74 7.50 0.88 5.72
CA PHE A 74 7.40 -0.54 5.44
C PHE A 74 7.55 -1.35 6.73
N LEU A 75 6.64 -2.30 6.92
CA LEU A 75 6.71 -3.24 8.02
C LEU A 75 7.27 -4.54 7.48
N THR A 76 8.48 -4.91 7.91
CA THR A 76 9.11 -6.15 7.48
C THR A 76 8.52 -7.35 8.19
N ILE A 77 8.52 -8.49 7.50
CA ILE A 77 8.12 -9.76 8.09
C ILE A 77 9.38 -10.47 8.57
N GLU A 78 9.39 -10.79 9.87
CA GLU A 78 10.50 -11.57 10.41
C GLU A 78 10.20 -13.06 10.24
N ALA A 79 11.24 -13.79 9.85
CA ALA A 79 11.11 -15.21 9.51
C ALA A 79 11.21 -16.15 10.71
N GLU A 80 11.19 -15.63 11.90
CA GLU A 80 11.41 -16.40 13.14
C GLU A 80 10.12 -16.98 13.75
N HIS A 81 9.19 -17.33 12.96
CA HIS A 81 7.90 -17.79 13.52
C HIS A 81 7.57 -19.19 13.12
#